data_43de06890aa7e659a299ae07ddaa5106
#
_entry.id   43de06890aa7e659a299ae07ddaa5106
#
_cell.length_a   1.000
_cell.length_b   1.000
_cell.length_c   1.000
_cell.angle_alpha   90.00
_cell.angle_beta   90.00
_cell.angle_gamma   90.00
#
_symmetry.space_group_name_H-M   'P 1'
#
loop_
_entity.id
_entity.type
_entity.pdbx_description
1 polymer ?
#
loop_
_entity_poly.entity_id
_entity_poly.type
_entity_poly.pdbx_seq_one_letter_code
_entity_poly.pdbx_strand_id
1 'polypeptide(L)'
;MLAVAATLVVGVARAGESYGIGREATPQEIAGWDIDVSPNGAGLPPGRGDVRQGEAIFAAKCAACHGAHGEGKPMDRLVGGIGTLRDKKPVKTVGSFWPYATTLFDYVRRAMPLNAPQSLTPDEVYAVSAYVLFLNGIVPQDTTFDADNLARINMPNRNGFVSADPPPEAAAKP
;
A
#
# COMPACT_ATOMS: atom_id res chain seq x y z
N MET A 1 0.30 65.27 13.49
CA MET A 1 0.65 63.86 13.50
C MET A 1 0.09 63.25 12.21
N LEU A 2 0.92 63.00 11.21
CA LEU A 2 0.54 62.33 9.97
C LEU A 2 0.77 60.82 10.12
N ALA A 3 -0.28 60.01 9.96
CA ALA A 3 -0.18 58.56 9.93
C ALA A 3 0.14 58.13 8.50
N VAL A 4 1.29 57.49 8.28
CA VAL A 4 1.66 56.87 7.03
C VAL A 4 1.08 55.45 7.01
N ALA A 5 0.10 55.20 6.15
CA ALA A 5 -0.43 53.87 5.90
C ALA A 5 0.49 53.13 4.93
N ALA A 6 1.17 52.09 5.41
CA ALA A 6 1.95 51.16 4.58
C ALA A 6 1.03 50.17 3.91
N THR A 7 0.86 50.26 2.59
CA THR A 7 0.17 49.25 1.76
C THR A 7 1.09 48.08 1.49
N LEU A 8 0.78 46.90 2.08
CA LEU A 8 1.40 45.63 1.75
C LEU A 8 0.91 45.18 0.36
N VAL A 9 1.80 45.22 -0.62
CA VAL A 9 1.57 44.60 -1.94
C VAL A 9 1.87 43.11 -1.78
N VAL A 10 0.82 42.31 -1.69
CA VAL A 10 0.93 40.84 -1.77
C VAL A 10 1.18 40.49 -3.23
N GLY A 11 2.41 40.13 -3.54
CA GLY A 11 2.78 39.61 -4.85
C GLY A 11 2.09 38.26 -5.09
N VAL A 12 1.14 38.25 -6.05
CA VAL A 12 0.57 36.99 -6.55
C VAL A 12 1.68 36.27 -7.33
N ALA A 13 2.16 35.15 -6.83
CA ALA A 13 3.04 34.25 -7.59
C ALA A 13 2.28 33.81 -8.86
N ARG A 14 2.69 34.30 -10.02
CA ARG A 14 2.19 33.79 -11.30
C ARG A 14 2.70 32.36 -11.45
N ALA A 15 1.78 31.40 -11.58
CA ALA A 15 2.09 30.09 -12.12
C ALA A 15 2.82 30.30 -13.47
N GLY A 16 3.95 29.62 -13.65
CA GLY A 16 4.80 29.77 -14.83
C GLY A 16 3.98 29.64 -16.12
N GLU A 17 4.42 30.37 -17.17
CA GLU A 17 3.78 30.32 -18.48
C GLU A 17 3.69 28.89 -18.98
N SER A 18 2.49 28.45 -19.37
CA SER A 18 2.26 27.14 -19.99
C SER A 18 3.03 27.11 -21.32
N TYR A 19 3.90 26.11 -21.48
CA TYR A 19 4.64 25.91 -22.75
C TYR A 19 3.75 25.46 -23.91
N GLY A 20 2.43 25.31 -23.71
CA GLY A 20 1.49 24.87 -24.75
C GLY A 20 1.65 23.43 -25.16
N ILE A 21 2.34 22.63 -24.36
CA ILE A 21 2.55 21.17 -24.58
C ILE A 21 1.58 20.40 -23.72
N GLY A 22 0.80 19.53 -24.36
CA GLY A 22 -0.22 18.72 -23.69
C GLY A 22 -1.52 19.49 -23.38
N ARG A 23 -2.36 18.88 -22.58
CA ARG A 23 -3.61 19.44 -22.06
C ARG A 23 -3.79 19.03 -20.60
N GLU A 24 -4.67 19.70 -19.91
CA GLU A 24 -5.09 19.24 -18.58
C GLU A 24 -5.80 17.88 -18.68
N ALA A 25 -5.49 16.99 -17.72
CA ALA A 25 -6.18 15.70 -17.63
C ALA A 25 -7.63 15.91 -17.17
N THR A 26 -8.55 15.14 -17.74
CA THR A 26 -9.94 15.14 -17.28
C THR A 26 -10.05 14.46 -15.91
N PRO A 27 -11.11 14.75 -15.11
CA PRO A 27 -11.35 14.05 -13.86
C PRO A 27 -11.40 12.52 -14.01
N GLN A 28 -11.92 12.02 -15.13
CA GLN A 28 -11.98 10.58 -15.43
C GLN A 28 -10.60 9.98 -15.67
N GLU A 29 -9.73 10.71 -16.37
CA GLU A 29 -8.34 10.28 -16.57
C GLU A 29 -7.57 10.27 -15.24
N ILE A 30 -7.75 11.30 -14.40
CA ILE A 30 -7.14 11.35 -13.06
C ILE A 30 -7.64 10.17 -12.22
N ALA A 31 -8.97 9.92 -12.16
CA ALA A 31 -9.55 8.83 -11.38
C ALA A 31 -9.06 7.43 -11.79
N GLY A 32 -8.65 7.25 -13.05
CA GLY A 32 -8.06 6.00 -13.53
C GLY A 32 -6.65 5.74 -12.99
N TRP A 33 -5.93 6.77 -12.57
CA TRP A 33 -4.57 6.70 -12.04
C TRP A 33 -4.48 6.93 -10.54
N ASP A 34 -5.41 7.70 -9.97
CA ASP A 34 -5.50 8.03 -8.54
C ASP A 34 -6.20 6.89 -7.77
N ILE A 35 -5.52 5.74 -7.75
CA ILE A 35 -6.01 4.50 -7.12
C ILE A 35 -5.08 4.00 -6.01
N ASP A 36 -4.05 4.76 -5.66
CA ASP A 36 -3.11 4.38 -4.61
C ASP A 36 -3.75 4.43 -3.21
N VAL A 37 -3.20 3.61 -2.33
CA VAL A 37 -3.65 3.51 -0.94
C VAL A 37 -2.50 3.82 -0.01
N SER A 38 -2.68 4.87 0.79
CA SER A 38 -1.69 5.29 1.78
C SER A 38 -1.63 4.36 3.00
N PRO A 39 -0.50 4.36 3.74
CA PRO A 39 -0.34 3.55 4.95
C PRO A 39 -1.43 3.75 6.02
N ASN A 40 -2.01 4.93 6.10
CA ASN A 40 -3.09 5.28 7.04
C ASN A 40 -4.50 4.88 6.55
N GLY A 41 -4.61 4.28 5.36
CA GLY A 41 -5.87 3.85 4.75
C GLY A 41 -6.53 4.88 3.84
N ALA A 42 -5.95 6.09 3.66
CA ALA A 42 -6.47 7.02 2.65
C ALA A 42 -6.38 6.39 1.25
N GLY A 43 -7.43 6.49 0.46
CA GLY A 43 -7.55 5.84 -0.86
C GLY A 43 -8.15 4.43 -0.84
N LEU A 44 -8.42 3.84 0.33
CA LEU A 44 -9.14 2.56 0.40
C LEU A 44 -10.56 2.73 -0.16
N PRO A 45 -10.95 1.95 -1.18
CA PRO A 45 -12.30 2.01 -1.73
C PRO A 45 -13.33 1.37 -0.78
N PRO A 46 -14.63 1.72 -0.90
CA PRO A 46 -15.69 0.96 -0.27
C PRO A 46 -15.64 -0.51 -0.71
N GLY A 47 -15.89 -1.42 0.23
CA GLY A 47 -15.90 -2.86 0.00
C GLY A 47 -15.56 -3.63 1.27
N ARG A 48 -15.68 -4.95 1.21
CA ARG A 48 -15.35 -5.86 2.31
C ARG A 48 -15.04 -7.27 1.82
N GLY A 49 -14.19 -7.99 2.54
CA GLY A 49 -13.90 -9.38 2.22
C GLY A 49 -13.33 -10.13 3.43
N ASP A 50 -13.66 -11.41 3.53
CA ASP A 50 -13.20 -12.28 4.62
C ASP A 50 -12.15 -13.30 4.16
N VAL A 51 -11.53 -13.99 5.13
CA VAL A 51 -10.48 -14.98 4.89
C VAL A 51 -10.97 -16.14 4.01
N ARG A 52 -12.21 -16.62 4.18
CA ARG A 52 -12.76 -17.77 3.41
C ARG A 52 -13.00 -17.39 1.96
N GLN A 53 -13.54 -16.20 1.72
CA GLN A 53 -13.67 -15.66 0.37
C GLN A 53 -12.29 -15.51 -0.28
N GLY A 54 -11.32 -14.99 0.47
CA GLY A 54 -9.93 -14.83 0.03
C GLY A 54 -9.25 -16.15 -0.33
N GLU A 55 -9.49 -17.21 0.40
CA GLU A 55 -8.99 -18.55 0.11
C GLU A 55 -9.44 -19.04 -1.27
N ALA A 56 -10.73 -18.93 -1.57
CA ALA A 56 -11.27 -19.34 -2.87
C ALA A 56 -10.69 -18.52 -4.03
N ILE A 57 -10.57 -17.20 -3.84
CA ILE A 57 -9.99 -16.29 -4.85
C ILE A 57 -8.50 -16.58 -5.04
N PHE A 58 -7.76 -16.77 -3.95
CA PHE A 58 -6.33 -17.08 -3.98
C PHE A 58 -6.06 -18.39 -4.72
N ALA A 59 -6.84 -19.44 -4.43
CA ALA A 59 -6.73 -20.73 -5.10
C ALA A 59 -6.96 -20.59 -6.63
N ALA A 60 -7.93 -19.77 -7.03
CA ALA A 60 -8.29 -19.60 -8.44
C ALA A 60 -7.33 -18.68 -9.21
N LYS A 61 -6.81 -17.62 -8.58
CA LYS A 61 -6.13 -16.51 -9.28
C LYS A 61 -4.66 -16.30 -8.88
N CYS A 62 -4.19 -16.87 -7.77
CA CYS A 62 -2.88 -16.58 -7.19
C CYS A 62 -2.00 -17.83 -7.03
N ALA A 63 -2.60 -18.95 -6.63
CA ALA A 63 -1.88 -20.16 -6.25
C ALA A 63 -1.00 -20.74 -7.38
N ALA A 64 -1.41 -20.61 -8.65
CA ALA A 64 -0.64 -21.10 -9.78
C ALA A 64 0.78 -20.48 -9.86
N CYS A 65 0.93 -19.26 -9.36
CA CYS A 65 2.21 -18.55 -9.36
C CYS A 65 2.89 -18.55 -7.97
N HIS A 66 2.12 -18.40 -6.90
CA HIS A 66 2.66 -18.21 -5.54
C HIS A 66 2.65 -19.48 -4.68
N GLY A 67 2.18 -20.62 -5.22
CA GLY A 67 1.98 -21.85 -4.46
C GLY A 67 0.64 -21.89 -3.73
N ALA A 68 0.16 -23.07 -3.39
CA ALA A 68 -1.16 -23.30 -2.79
C ALA A 68 -1.34 -22.57 -1.44
N HIS A 69 -0.25 -22.37 -0.70
CA HIS A 69 -0.22 -21.69 0.60
C HIS A 69 0.71 -20.47 0.60
N GLY A 70 0.99 -19.90 -0.57
CA GLY A 70 1.86 -18.73 -0.69
C GLY A 70 3.34 -19.03 -0.43
N GLU A 71 3.76 -20.29 -0.52
CA GLU A 71 5.14 -20.75 -0.28
C GLU A 71 6.12 -20.36 -1.40
N GLY A 72 5.62 -19.84 -2.51
CA GLY A 72 6.40 -19.46 -3.68
C GLY A 72 6.55 -20.61 -4.69
N LYS A 73 6.96 -20.27 -5.89
CA LYS A 73 7.19 -21.10 -7.08
C LYS A 73 5.97 -21.15 -8.01
N PRO A 74 6.16 -20.67 -9.24
CA PRO A 74 7.43 -20.13 -9.80
C PRO A 74 7.74 -18.70 -9.33
N MET A 75 6.76 -17.96 -8.78
CA MET A 75 6.92 -16.57 -8.31
C MET A 75 7.29 -16.48 -6.83
N ASP A 76 7.49 -15.25 -6.36
CA ASP A 76 7.95 -14.96 -5.01
C ASP A 76 7.03 -15.53 -3.93
N ARG A 77 7.66 -15.95 -2.85
CA ARG A 77 7.01 -16.36 -1.62
C ARG A 77 6.27 -15.20 -0.96
N LEU A 78 5.03 -15.44 -0.56
CA LEU A 78 4.20 -14.47 0.15
C LEU A 78 4.13 -14.71 1.66
N VAL A 79 4.45 -15.92 2.10
CA VAL A 79 4.21 -16.41 3.47
C VAL A 79 5.49 -16.87 4.15
N GLY A 80 5.58 -16.62 5.47
CA GLY A 80 6.68 -17.05 6.32
C GLY A 80 7.76 -16.00 6.52
N GLY A 81 8.89 -16.39 7.10
CA GLY A 81 10.04 -15.53 7.33
C GLY A 81 9.91 -14.54 8.50
N ILE A 82 8.83 -14.57 9.26
CA ILE A 82 8.68 -13.70 10.46
C ILE A 82 9.81 -14.01 11.44
N GLY A 83 10.49 -12.95 11.91
CA GLY A 83 11.63 -13.06 12.81
C GLY A 83 13.00 -13.22 12.12
N THR A 84 13.05 -13.52 10.81
CA THR A 84 14.31 -13.83 10.11
C THR A 84 15.04 -12.60 9.55
N LEU A 85 14.49 -11.39 9.68
CA LEU A 85 15.07 -10.20 9.03
C LEU A 85 16.50 -9.83 9.50
N ARG A 86 16.92 -10.35 10.66
CA ARG A 86 18.29 -10.18 11.20
C ARG A 86 19.22 -11.34 10.87
N ASP A 87 18.74 -12.37 10.21
CA ASP A 87 19.52 -13.55 9.85
C ASP A 87 20.48 -13.24 8.69
N LYS A 88 21.51 -14.06 8.52
CA LYS A 88 22.44 -13.96 7.37
C LYS A 88 21.73 -14.13 6.03
N LYS A 89 20.59 -14.82 6.00
CA LYS A 89 19.74 -15.03 4.82
C LYS A 89 18.28 -14.74 5.18
N PRO A 90 17.89 -13.46 5.24
CA PRO A 90 16.53 -13.09 5.61
C PRO A 90 15.51 -13.56 4.56
N VAL A 91 14.39 -14.06 5.03
CA VAL A 91 13.25 -14.43 4.18
C VAL A 91 12.26 -13.27 4.18
N LYS A 92 12.25 -12.48 3.12
CA LYS A 92 11.36 -11.31 2.96
C LYS A 92 10.05 -11.72 2.30
N THR A 93 8.95 -11.55 3.01
CA THR A 93 7.59 -11.85 2.54
C THR A 93 6.63 -10.73 2.94
N VAL A 94 5.37 -10.86 2.57
CA VAL A 94 4.31 -9.96 3.08
C VAL A 94 4.32 -9.94 4.61
N GLY A 95 4.37 -11.11 5.26
CA GLY A 95 4.31 -11.20 6.72
C GLY A 95 5.57 -10.76 7.45
N SER A 96 6.74 -11.00 6.88
CA SER A 96 8.00 -10.70 7.56
C SER A 96 8.55 -9.31 7.29
N PHE A 97 8.30 -8.74 6.10
CA PHE A 97 9.01 -7.54 5.63
C PHE A 97 8.10 -6.32 5.46
N TRP A 98 6.87 -6.48 4.98
CA TRP A 98 6.00 -5.35 4.67
C TRP A 98 5.47 -4.67 5.94
N PRO A 99 5.58 -3.33 6.03
CA PRO A 99 5.24 -2.61 7.26
C PRO A 99 3.74 -2.32 7.43
N TYR A 100 2.95 -2.39 6.34
CA TYR A 100 1.54 -2.00 6.35
C TYR A 100 0.67 -3.01 5.59
N ALA A 101 -0.48 -3.37 6.15
CA ALA A 101 -1.47 -4.20 5.48
C ALA A 101 -2.10 -3.47 4.27
N THR A 102 -2.19 -2.15 4.33
CA THR A 102 -2.65 -1.30 3.22
C THR A 102 -1.73 -1.38 2.00
N THR A 103 -0.42 -1.58 2.20
CA THR A 103 0.54 -1.81 1.10
C THR A 103 0.23 -3.11 0.35
N LEU A 104 -0.19 -4.17 1.07
CA LEU A 104 -0.63 -5.40 0.42
C LEU A 104 -1.87 -5.16 -0.43
N PHE A 105 -2.89 -4.49 0.11
CA PHE A 105 -4.10 -4.13 -0.61
C PHE A 105 -3.78 -3.34 -1.88
N ASP A 106 -2.99 -2.27 -1.74
CA ASP A 106 -2.60 -1.38 -2.83
C ASP A 106 -1.89 -2.15 -3.96
N TYR A 107 -0.91 -2.98 -3.60
CA TYR A 107 -0.15 -3.76 -4.57
C TYR A 107 -1.02 -4.79 -5.29
N VAL A 108 -1.87 -5.52 -4.56
CA VAL A 108 -2.79 -6.49 -5.16
C VAL A 108 -3.77 -5.79 -6.09
N ARG A 109 -4.36 -4.67 -5.67
CA ARG A 109 -5.32 -3.91 -6.48
C ARG A 109 -4.73 -3.45 -7.80
N ARG A 110 -3.49 -2.94 -7.77
CA ARG A 110 -2.85 -2.31 -8.93
C ARG A 110 -2.12 -3.29 -9.85
N ALA A 111 -1.52 -4.35 -9.29
CA ALA A 111 -0.55 -5.17 -10.02
C ALA A 111 -0.89 -6.66 -10.10
N MET A 112 -1.83 -7.15 -9.29
CA MET A 112 -2.15 -8.59 -9.24
C MET A 112 -3.62 -8.87 -9.62
N PRO A 113 -3.90 -10.04 -10.27
CA PRO A 113 -2.95 -11.02 -10.80
C PRO A 113 -2.08 -10.44 -11.92
N LEU A 114 -0.81 -10.87 -12.01
CA LEU A 114 0.15 -10.29 -12.97
C LEU A 114 -0.30 -10.35 -14.43
N ASN A 115 -1.04 -11.40 -14.80
CA ASN A 115 -1.61 -11.59 -16.16
C ASN A 115 -2.91 -10.81 -16.40
N ALA A 116 -3.48 -10.19 -15.36
CA ALA A 116 -4.71 -9.40 -15.43
C ALA A 116 -4.74 -8.33 -14.32
N PRO A 117 -3.82 -7.35 -14.34
CA PRO A 117 -3.79 -6.27 -13.35
C PRO A 117 -5.11 -5.52 -13.30
N GLN A 118 -5.52 -5.06 -12.11
CA GLN A 118 -6.75 -4.29 -11.86
C GLN A 118 -8.06 -5.03 -12.20
N SER A 119 -8.01 -6.36 -12.36
CA SER A 119 -9.21 -7.16 -12.66
C SER A 119 -10.00 -7.59 -11.42
N LEU A 120 -9.45 -7.40 -10.23
CA LEU A 120 -10.12 -7.72 -8.97
C LEU A 120 -11.03 -6.57 -8.53
N THR A 121 -12.23 -6.91 -8.07
CA THR A 121 -13.08 -5.96 -7.37
C THR A 121 -12.50 -5.57 -6.01
N PRO A 122 -12.90 -4.42 -5.42
CA PRO A 122 -12.48 -4.07 -4.06
C PRO A 122 -12.72 -5.17 -3.04
N ASP A 123 -13.87 -5.83 -3.09
CA ASP A 123 -14.21 -6.94 -2.19
C ASP A 123 -13.23 -8.11 -2.32
N GLU A 124 -12.89 -8.49 -3.57
CA GLU A 124 -11.91 -9.54 -3.82
C GLU A 124 -10.52 -9.16 -3.30
N VAL A 125 -10.11 -7.89 -3.42
CA VAL A 125 -8.81 -7.40 -2.90
C VAL A 125 -8.78 -7.45 -1.38
N TYR A 126 -9.88 -7.03 -0.68
CA TYR A 126 -9.99 -7.17 0.78
C TYR A 126 -9.91 -8.64 1.20
N ALA A 127 -10.64 -9.51 0.51
CA ALA A 127 -10.68 -10.93 0.81
C ALA A 127 -9.30 -11.60 0.65
N VAL A 128 -8.62 -11.38 -0.48
CA VAL A 128 -7.27 -11.92 -0.73
C VAL A 128 -6.26 -11.37 0.29
N SER A 129 -6.36 -10.08 0.64
CA SER A 129 -5.51 -9.48 1.67
C SER A 129 -5.72 -10.15 3.02
N ALA A 130 -6.99 -10.43 3.40
CA ALA A 130 -7.31 -11.14 4.64
C ALA A 130 -6.70 -12.55 4.64
N TYR A 131 -6.84 -13.29 3.54
CA TYR A 131 -6.30 -14.64 3.43
C TYR A 131 -4.77 -14.68 3.48
N VAL A 132 -4.07 -13.79 2.76
CA VAL A 132 -2.59 -13.73 2.81
C VAL A 132 -2.09 -13.38 4.21
N LEU A 133 -2.76 -12.47 4.92
CA LEU A 133 -2.40 -12.15 6.31
C LEU A 133 -2.73 -13.29 7.28
N PHE A 134 -3.81 -14.04 7.06
CA PHE A 134 -4.14 -15.26 7.79
C PHE A 134 -3.08 -16.34 7.58
N LEU A 135 -2.65 -16.61 6.35
CA LEU A 135 -1.57 -17.56 6.05
C LEU A 135 -0.26 -17.22 6.76
N ASN A 136 -0.01 -15.94 7.02
CA ASN A 136 1.14 -15.47 7.81
C ASN A 136 0.90 -15.47 9.33
N GLY A 137 -0.27 -15.92 9.82
CA GLY A 137 -0.59 -15.93 11.24
C GLY A 137 -0.77 -14.53 11.86
N ILE A 138 -1.01 -13.50 11.05
CA ILE A 138 -1.16 -12.11 11.50
C ILE A 138 -2.59 -11.84 11.95
N VAL A 139 -3.57 -12.48 11.34
CA VAL A 139 -4.98 -12.36 11.66
C VAL A 139 -5.64 -13.73 11.82
N PRO A 140 -6.71 -13.87 12.60
CA PRO A 140 -7.47 -15.10 12.74
C PRO A 140 -8.36 -15.39 11.51
N GLN A 141 -8.85 -16.63 11.41
CA GLN A 141 -9.61 -17.13 10.26
C GLN A 141 -10.99 -16.44 10.08
N ASP A 142 -11.56 -15.91 11.13
CA ASP A 142 -12.85 -15.21 11.13
C ASP A 142 -12.72 -13.71 10.79
N THR A 143 -11.53 -13.25 10.39
CA THR A 143 -11.27 -11.86 10.03
C THR A 143 -12.02 -11.47 8.77
N THR A 144 -12.66 -10.29 8.83
CA THR A 144 -13.21 -9.57 7.69
C THR A 144 -12.55 -8.20 7.60
N PHE A 145 -12.06 -7.84 6.42
CA PHE A 145 -11.52 -6.51 6.14
C PHE A 145 -12.48 -5.62 5.38
N ASP A 146 -12.36 -4.32 5.67
CA ASP A 146 -13.00 -3.21 5.00
C ASP A 146 -12.11 -1.95 5.08
N ALA A 147 -12.61 -0.81 4.59
CA ALA A 147 -11.87 0.46 4.60
C ALA A 147 -11.58 0.98 6.02
N ASP A 148 -12.40 0.61 7.01
CA ASP A 148 -12.29 1.14 8.38
C ASP A 148 -11.26 0.39 9.22
N ASN A 149 -10.98 -0.89 8.91
CA ASN A 149 -10.19 -1.74 9.79
C ASN A 149 -8.84 -2.20 9.23
N LEU A 150 -8.65 -2.29 7.91
CA LEU A 150 -7.42 -2.80 7.30
C LEU A 150 -6.17 -2.02 7.75
N ALA A 151 -6.24 -0.69 7.81
CA ALA A 151 -5.11 0.16 8.20
C ALA A 151 -4.69 0.00 9.67
N ARG A 152 -5.54 -0.61 10.51
CA ARG A 152 -5.28 -0.81 11.95
C ARG A 152 -4.47 -2.06 12.24
N ILE A 153 -4.21 -2.90 11.24
CA ILE A 153 -3.45 -4.14 11.42
C ILE A 153 -2.01 -3.82 11.80
N ASN A 154 -1.56 -4.39 12.89
CA ASN A 154 -0.19 -4.25 13.35
C ASN A 154 0.69 -5.31 12.68
N MET A 155 1.35 -4.93 11.60
CA MET A 155 2.26 -5.81 10.87
C MET A 155 3.53 -6.06 11.69
N PRO A 156 4.13 -7.28 11.62
CA PRO A 156 5.33 -7.63 12.40
C PRO A 156 6.51 -6.67 12.17
N ASN A 157 6.65 -6.11 10.97
CA ASN A 157 7.73 -5.17 10.63
C ASN A 157 7.26 -3.71 10.56
N ARG A 158 6.18 -3.35 11.26
CA ARG A 158 5.60 -1.99 11.24
C ARG A 158 6.63 -0.88 11.46
N ASN A 159 7.58 -1.10 12.35
CA ASN A 159 8.58 -0.13 12.77
C ASN A 159 10.01 -0.52 12.33
N GLY A 160 10.15 -1.45 11.38
CA GLY A 160 11.44 -1.97 10.95
C GLY A 160 12.17 -1.14 9.90
N PHE A 161 11.50 -0.13 9.34
CA PHE A 161 12.12 0.78 8.38
C PHE A 161 12.58 2.06 9.08
N VAL A 162 13.77 2.50 8.73
CA VAL A 162 14.35 3.78 9.14
C VAL A 162 14.54 4.67 7.92
N SER A 163 14.40 5.99 8.08
CA SER A 163 14.67 6.92 6.99
C SER A 163 16.14 6.80 6.56
N ALA A 164 16.37 6.77 5.24
CA ALA A 164 17.73 6.88 4.69
C ALA A 164 18.27 8.30 4.81
N ASP A 165 17.38 9.30 4.89
CA ASP A 165 17.71 10.69 5.13
C ASP A 165 17.47 11.00 6.62
N PRO A 166 18.52 11.02 7.45
CA PRO A 166 18.36 11.40 8.84
C PRO A 166 17.88 12.86 8.93
N PRO A 167 17.08 13.22 9.98
CA PRO A 167 16.73 14.62 10.21
C PRO A 167 17.97 15.51 10.21
N PRO A 168 17.90 16.77 9.75
CA PRO A 168 19.05 17.67 9.62
C PRO A 168 19.89 17.79 10.91
N GLU A 169 19.29 17.61 12.06
CA GLU A 169 19.93 17.66 13.38
C GLU A 169 20.82 16.45 13.68
N ALA A 170 20.56 15.29 13.07
CA ALA A 170 21.36 14.08 13.25
C ALA A 170 22.60 14.05 12.32
N ALA A 171 22.60 14.82 11.24
CA ALA A 171 23.71 14.95 10.32
C ALA A 171 24.83 15.90 10.83
N ALA A 172 24.61 16.62 11.93
CA ALA A 172 25.50 17.67 12.45
C ALA A 172 26.45 17.22 13.56
N LYS A 173 26.69 15.91 13.77
CA LYS A 173 27.75 15.45 14.70
C LYS A 173 28.95 14.95 13.90
N PRO A 174 30.10 15.67 14.00
CA PRO A 174 31.39 15.21 13.49
C PRO A 174 31.92 13.99 14.27
#